data_a1625597db2a5b001871f899d952b4bb
#
_entry.id   a1625597db2a5b001871f899d952b4bb
#
_cell.length_a   1.000
_cell.length_b   1.000
_cell.length_c   1.000
_cell.angle_alpha   90.00
_cell.angle_beta   90.00
_cell.angle_gamma   90.00
#
_symmetry.space_group_name_H-M   'P 1'
#
loop_
_entity.id
_entity.type
_entity.pdbx_description
1 polymer ?
#
loop_
_entity_poly.entity_id
_entity_poly.type
_entity_poly.pdbx_seq_one_letter_code
_entity_poly.pdbx_strand_id
1 'polypeptide(L)'
;MSEPLLALRGLNAWYGEGHALHGVDLDVFPGETVTLLGRNGVGKTTTLRAIMGLIRKRTGTTTFGGRDLMHMPLHHVARAGLGFVPEERGIFSTLSVDENLNLPPVVAPGGMSLDEIFTLFPNLKTRRNSQGTKLSGGEQQMLAMARMLRTGVKMLLLDEPTEGLAPVIVQRIGEVLAELKARGMTILLVEQNFRFARRIADRFYLMEHGKITASFPVGELDQRMALLGEVLGV
;
A
#
# COMPACT_ATOMS: atom_id res chain seq x y z
N MET A 1 -1.52 -23.82 9.99
CA MET A 1 -0.95 -22.60 9.34
C MET A 1 -2.13 -21.67 9.07
N SER A 2 -2.05 -20.41 9.44
CA SER A 2 -3.10 -19.42 9.14
C SER A 2 -3.23 -19.22 7.63
N GLU A 3 -4.44 -19.02 7.13
CA GLU A 3 -4.67 -18.68 5.72
C GLU A 3 -4.24 -17.22 5.45
N PRO A 4 -3.65 -16.92 4.28
CA PRO A 4 -3.31 -15.56 3.92
C PRO A 4 -4.57 -14.70 3.74
N LEU A 5 -4.52 -13.45 4.18
CA LEU A 5 -5.57 -12.46 3.94
C LEU A 5 -5.62 -12.07 2.46
N LEU A 6 -4.44 -11.85 1.85
CA LEU A 6 -4.27 -11.62 0.41
C LEU A 6 -3.36 -12.71 -0.15
N ALA A 7 -3.78 -13.36 -1.23
CA ALA A 7 -2.95 -14.31 -1.96
C ALA A 7 -3.00 -14.07 -3.46
N LEU A 8 -1.82 -14.00 -4.08
CA LEU A 8 -1.63 -13.96 -5.53
C LEU A 8 -1.01 -15.28 -5.98
N ARG A 9 -1.52 -15.88 -7.06
CA ARG A 9 -0.98 -17.09 -7.65
C ARG A 9 -0.90 -16.95 -9.17
N GLY A 10 0.34 -16.98 -9.68
CA GLY A 10 0.60 -16.87 -11.09
C GLY A 10 0.03 -15.60 -11.72
N LEU A 11 0.00 -14.46 -10.99
CA LEU A 11 -0.60 -13.23 -11.48
C LEU A 11 0.20 -12.66 -12.63
N ASN A 12 -0.44 -12.57 -13.79
CA ASN A 12 0.06 -11.90 -14.98
C ASN A 12 -0.77 -10.66 -15.28
N ALA A 13 -0.17 -9.61 -15.82
CA ALA A 13 -0.87 -8.38 -16.20
C ALA A 13 -0.22 -7.71 -17.41
N TRP A 14 -1.04 -7.04 -18.23
CA TRP A 14 -0.61 -6.38 -19.47
C TRP A 14 -1.14 -4.96 -19.58
N TYR A 15 -0.32 -4.08 -20.13
CA TYR A 15 -0.72 -2.78 -20.66
C TYR A 15 -0.72 -2.87 -22.19
N GLY A 16 -1.91 -2.96 -22.79
CA GLY A 16 -2.03 -3.29 -24.21
C GLY A 16 -1.38 -4.64 -24.53
N GLU A 17 -0.35 -4.65 -25.39
CA GLU A 17 0.44 -5.83 -25.72
C GLU A 17 1.66 -6.01 -24.80
N GLY A 18 2.04 -5.01 -24.01
CA GLY A 18 3.17 -5.06 -23.10
C GLY A 18 2.88 -5.94 -21.89
N HIS A 19 3.55 -7.08 -21.75
CA HIS A 19 3.46 -7.98 -20.61
C HIS A 19 4.27 -7.40 -19.44
N ALA A 20 3.62 -6.99 -18.38
CA ALA A 20 4.24 -6.27 -17.27
C ALA A 20 4.47 -7.13 -16.02
N LEU A 21 3.57 -8.11 -15.75
CA LEU A 21 3.75 -9.07 -14.66
C LEU A 21 3.80 -10.49 -15.22
N HIS A 22 4.74 -11.27 -14.74
CA HIS A 22 5.12 -12.58 -15.28
C HIS A 22 4.97 -13.69 -14.22
N GLY A 23 3.72 -13.95 -13.77
CA GLY A 23 3.44 -15.02 -12.82
C GLY A 23 3.84 -14.66 -11.38
N VAL A 24 3.33 -13.55 -10.86
CA VAL A 24 3.62 -13.10 -9.50
C VAL A 24 2.88 -13.96 -8.47
N ASP A 25 3.63 -14.54 -7.53
CA ASP A 25 3.14 -15.24 -6.35
C ASP A 25 3.49 -14.44 -5.10
N LEU A 26 2.49 -14.12 -4.27
CA LEU A 26 2.66 -13.32 -3.06
C LEU A 26 1.56 -13.62 -2.05
N ASP A 27 1.93 -13.73 -0.79
CA ASP A 27 1.01 -13.87 0.34
C ASP A 27 1.18 -12.74 1.35
N VAL A 28 0.06 -12.27 1.93
CA VAL A 28 0.06 -11.37 3.07
C VAL A 28 -0.89 -11.94 4.12
N PHE A 29 -0.39 -12.19 5.33
CA PHE A 29 -1.18 -12.72 6.43
C PHE A 29 -1.84 -11.60 7.24
N PRO A 30 -2.94 -11.90 7.97
CA PRO A 30 -3.58 -10.90 8.84
C PRO A 30 -2.59 -10.27 9.84
N GLY A 31 -2.58 -8.94 9.94
CA GLY A 31 -1.70 -8.17 10.83
C GLY A 31 -0.25 -8.07 10.36
N GLU A 32 0.10 -8.67 9.22
CA GLU A 32 1.45 -8.63 8.66
C GLU A 32 1.68 -7.36 7.84
N THR A 33 2.89 -6.80 7.94
CA THR A 33 3.40 -5.78 7.03
C THR A 33 4.39 -6.43 6.07
N VAL A 34 3.94 -6.62 4.83
CA VAL A 34 4.76 -7.13 3.73
C VAL A 34 5.26 -5.96 2.88
N THR A 35 6.53 -5.97 2.54
CA THR A 35 7.08 -4.99 1.60
C THR A 35 7.53 -5.65 0.30
N LEU A 36 7.02 -5.14 -0.82
CA LEU A 36 7.46 -5.47 -2.17
C LEU A 36 8.53 -4.47 -2.59
N LEU A 37 9.77 -4.91 -2.62
CA LEU A 37 10.95 -4.12 -2.97
C LEU A 37 11.36 -4.37 -4.42
N GLY A 38 11.92 -3.36 -5.05
CA GLY A 38 12.48 -3.42 -6.39
C GLY A 38 12.75 -2.04 -6.96
N ARG A 39 13.51 -1.96 -8.03
CA ARG A 39 13.81 -0.70 -8.74
C ARG A 39 12.56 -0.13 -9.41
N ASN A 40 12.64 1.12 -9.88
CA ASN A 40 11.54 1.72 -10.62
C ASN A 40 11.30 0.97 -11.94
N GLY A 41 10.03 0.82 -12.31
CA GLY A 41 9.63 0.14 -13.56
C GLY A 41 9.60 -1.39 -13.51
N VAL A 42 9.95 -2.05 -12.39
CA VAL A 42 10.00 -3.53 -12.33
C VAL A 42 8.62 -4.20 -12.18
N GLY A 43 7.54 -3.43 -11.97
CA GLY A 43 6.17 -3.98 -11.86
C GLY A 43 5.49 -3.83 -10.51
N LYS A 44 6.10 -3.13 -9.53
CA LYS A 44 5.55 -2.96 -8.17
C LYS A 44 4.15 -2.31 -8.17
N THR A 45 4.03 -1.09 -8.71
CA THR A 45 2.76 -0.36 -8.88
C THR A 45 1.76 -1.17 -9.71
N THR A 46 2.25 -1.86 -10.75
CA THR A 46 1.44 -2.73 -11.59
C THR A 46 0.81 -3.86 -10.77
N THR A 47 1.54 -4.42 -9.81
CA THR A 47 1.02 -5.45 -8.90
C THR A 47 -0.14 -4.92 -8.07
N LEU A 48 0.00 -3.75 -7.44
CA LEU A 48 -1.09 -3.12 -6.67
C LEU A 48 -2.30 -2.79 -7.56
N ARG A 49 -2.06 -2.22 -8.73
CA ARG A 49 -3.13 -1.92 -9.70
C ARG A 49 -3.84 -3.17 -10.21
N ALA A 50 -3.12 -4.28 -10.40
CA ALA A 50 -3.71 -5.56 -10.77
C ALA A 50 -4.57 -6.15 -9.64
N ILE A 51 -4.11 -6.10 -8.39
CA ILE A 51 -4.89 -6.51 -7.21
C ILE A 51 -6.21 -5.72 -7.15
N MET A 52 -6.15 -4.40 -7.30
CA MET A 52 -7.31 -3.51 -7.26
C MET A 52 -8.26 -3.66 -8.46
N GLY A 53 -7.88 -4.40 -9.49
CA GLY A 53 -8.69 -4.54 -10.69
C GLY A 53 -8.61 -3.38 -11.67
N LEU A 54 -7.62 -2.50 -11.51
CA LEU A 54 -7.38 -1.34 -12.38
C LEU A 54 -6.77 -1.75 -13.74
N ILE A 55 -6.19 -2.95 -13.82
CA ILE A 55 -5.66 -3.51 -15.07
C ILE A 55 -6.64 -4.54 -15.60
N ARG A 56 -7.15 -4.31 -16.81
CA ARG A 56 -8.19 -5.18 -17.43
C ARG A 56 -7.64 -6.52 -17.89
N LYS A 57 -6.51 -6.52 -18.63
CA LYS A 57 -5.89 -7.74 -19.16
C LYS A 57 -4.97 -8.33 -18.09
N ARG A 58 -5.49 -9.29 -17.34
CA ARG A 58 -4.76 -10.01 -16.28
C ARG A 58 -5.23 -11.46 -16.20
N THR A 59 -4.35 -12.37 -15.77
CA THR A 59 -4.63 -13.80 -15.55
C THR A 59 -3.97 -14.27 -14.25
N GLY A 60 -4.26 -15.49 -13.83
CA GLY A 60 -3.85 -16.04 -12.55
C GLY A 60 -4.99 -15.98 -11.53
N THR A 61 -4.68 -16.02 -10.25
CA THR A 61 -5.67 -15.85 -9.18
C THR A 61 -5.25 -14.76 -8.19
N THR A 62 -6.22 -14.01 -7.70
CA THR A 62 -6.05 -13.02 -6.65
C THR A 62 -7.19 -13.20 -5.66
N THR A 63 -6.90 -13.63 -4.45
CA THR A 63 -7.92 -13.82 -3.41
C THR A 63 -7.68 -12.86 -2.24
N PHE A 64 -8.76 -12.33 -1.66
CA PHE A 64 -8.74 -11.51 -0.46
C PHE A 64 -9.82 -11.95 0.52
N GLY A 65 -9.40 -12.38 1.71
CA GLY A 65 -10.32 -12.95 2.71
C GLY A 65 -11.12 -14.12 2.14
N GLY A 66 -10.50 -15.00 1.35
CA GLY A 66 -11.11 -16.14 0.69
C GLY A 66 -11.99 -15.81 -0.53
N ARG A 67 -12.11 -14.52 -0.92
CA ARG A 67 -12.92 -14.09 -2.08
C ARG A 67 -12.02 -13.87 -3.31
N ASP A 68 -12.45 -14.40 -4.45
CA ASP A 68 -11.77 -14.13 -5.73
C ASP A 68 -12.03 -12.69 -6.18
N LEU A 69 -10.93 -11.95 -6.44
CA LEU A 69 -10.97 -10.58 -6.94
C LEU A 69 -10.83 -10.47 -8.46
N MET A 70 -10.48 -11.57 -9.17
CA MET A 70 -10.13 -11.52 -10.60
C MET A 70 -11.30 -11.05 -11.47
N HIS A 71 -12.51 -11.46 -11.13
CA HIS A 71 -13.73 -11.13 -11.89
C HIS A 71 -14.63 -10.12 -11.15
N MET A 72 -14.17 -9.62 -10.01
CA MET A 72 -14.94 -8.69 -9.19
C MET A 72 -14.92 -7.28 -9.82
N PRO A 73 -16.07 -6.58 -9.94
CA PRO A 73 -16.09 -5.18 -10.35
C PRO A 73 -15.25 -4.30 -9.43
N LEU A 74 -14.54 -3.32 -9.98
CA LEU A 74 -13.58 -2.45 -9.27
C LEU A 74 -14.13 -1.89 -7.94
N HIS A 75 -15.37 -1.36 -7.94
CA HIS A 75 -15.98 -0.79 -6.74
C HIS A 75 -16.31 -1.85 -5.67
N HIS A 76 -16.43 -3.13 -6.03
CA HIS A 76 -16.59 -4.23 -5.08
C HIS A 76 -15.25 -4.66 -4.48
N VAL A 77 -14.14 -4.56 -5.23
CA VAL A 77 -12.78 -4.81 -4.70
C VAL A 77 -12.48 -3.87 -3.53
N ALA A 78 -12.74 -2.58 -3.69
CA ALA A 78 -12.58 -1.61 -2.61
C ALA A 78 -13.51 -1.93 -1.41
N ARG A 79 -14.76 -2.28 -1.68
CA ARG A 79 -15.74 -2.68 -0.64
C ARG A 79 -15.43 -4.01 0.04
N ALA A 80 -14.56 -4.84 -0.53
CA ALA A 80 -14.09 -6.05 0.14
C ALA A 80 -13.20 -5.75 1.37
N GLY A 81 -12.72 -4.50 1.49
CA GLY A 81 -11.91 -4.03 2.61
C GLY A 81 -10.46 -3.71 2.24
N LEU A 82 -10.17 -3.52 0.96
CA LEU A 82 -8.87 -3.07 0.47
C LEU A 82 -8.83 -1.54 0.33
N GLY A 83 -7.93 -0.89 1.07
CA GLY A 83 -7.62 0.53 0.90
C GLY A 83 -6.39 0.72 0.04
N PHE A 84 -6.49 1.48 -1.04
CA PHE A 84 -5.37 1.76 -1.93
C PHE A 84 -4.98 3.24 -1.87
N VAL A 85 -3.72 3.48 -1.57
CA VAL A 85 -3.08 4.81 -1.61
C VAL A 85 -2.05 4.78 -2.73
N PRO A 86 -2.37 5.38 -3.88
CA PRO A 86 -1.45 5.44 -5.02
C PRO A 86 -0.32 6.43 -4.77
N GLU A 87 0.76 6.32 -5.55
CA GLU A 87 1.90 7.25 -5.56
C GLU A 87 1.46 8.70 -5.75
N GLU A 88 0.49 8.95 -6.64
CA GLU A 88 -0.07 10.28 -6.92
C GLU A 88 -0.99 10.79 -5.80
N ARG A 89 -1.06 10.07 -4.64
CA ARG A 89 -1.84 10.37 -3.43
C ARG A 89 -3.35 10.27 -3.63
N GLY A 90 -3.91 10.67 -4.77
CA GLY A 90 -5.33 10.54 -5.13
C GLY A 90 -6.29 11.35 -4.24
N ILE A 91 -5.85 12.47 -3.66
CA ILE A 91 -6.72 13.37 -2.90
C ILE A 91 -7.57 14.24 -3.84
N PHE A 92 -8.69 14.72 -3.33
CA PHE A 92 -9.49 15.73 -4.03
C PHE A 92 -8.96 17.12 -3.73
N SER A 93 -8.17 17.66 -4.65
CA SER A 93 -7.37 18.85 -4.45
C SER A 93 -8.20 20.13 -4.18
N THR A 94 -9.41 20.22 -4.70
CA THR A 94 -10.35 21.34 -4.53
C THR A 94 -11.16 21.27 -3.24
N LEU A 95 -11.25 20.08 -2.63
CA LEU A 95 -11.96 19.87 -1.38
C LEU A 95 -11.06 20.17 -0.17
N SER A 96 -11.67 20.58 0.92
CA SER A 96 -11.00 20.73 2.23
C SER A 96 -10.53 19.37 2.77
N VAL A 97 -9.67 19.39 3.79
CA VAL A 97 -9.25 18.18 4.52
C VAL A 97 -10.47 17.45 5.07
N ASP A 98 -11.39 18.16 5.71
CA ASP A 98 -12.63 17.57 6.26
C ASP A 98 -13.48 16.90 5.18
N GLU A 99 -13.71 17.56 4.06
CA GLU A 99 -14.48 16.99 2.95
C GLU A 99 -13.78 15.76 2.37
N ASN A 100 -12.45 15.81 2.20
CA ASN A 100 -11.66 14.66 1.76
C ASN A 100 -11.81 13.46 2.71
N LEU A 101 -11.79 13.69 4.03
CA LEU A 101 -11.91 12.63 5.04
C LEU A 101 -13.32 12.00 5.10
N ASN A 102 -14.35 12.76 4.76
CA ASN A 102 -15.74 12.30 4.83
C ASN A 102 -16.31 11.79 3.50
N LEU A 103 -15.62 12.05 2.39
CA LEU A 103 -16.08 11.67 1.06
C LEU A 103 -16.10 10.14 0.81
N PRO A 104 -15.06 9.36 1.19
CA PRO A 104 -15.07 7.93 0.94
C PRO A 104 -16.16 7.23 1.76
N PRO A 105 -16.92 6.30 1.14
CA PRO A 105 -17.93 5.53 1.87
C PRO A 105 -17.27 4.61 2.90
N VAL A 106 -17.92 4.43 4.04
CA VAL A 106 -17.54 3.38 5.01
C VAL A 106 -17.79 2.02 4.37
N VAL A 107 -16.77 1.17 4.31
CA VAL A 107 -16.84 -0.17 3.69
C VAL A 107 -17.03 -1.29 4.71
N ALA A 108 -16.60 -1.06 5.96
CA ALA A 108 -16.78 -1.99 7.08
C ALA A 108 -16.78 -1.25 8.43
N PRO A 109 -17.30 -1.88 9.50
CA PRO A 109 -17.09 -1.40 10.87
C PRO A 109 -15.61 -1.31 11.23
N GLY A 110 -15.24 -0.42 12.17
CA GLY A 110 -13.87 -0.28 12.67
C GLY A 110 -13.04 0.79 11.95
N GLY A 111 -13.65 1.59 11.08
CA GLY A 111 -12.99 2.80 10.55
C GLY A 111 -12.71 3.81 11.66
N MET A 112 -11.54 4.46 11.59
CA MET A 112 -11.15 5.47 12.58
C MET A 112 -12.11 6.67 12.58
N SER A 113 -12.45 7.16 13.76
CA SER A 113 -13.15 8.43 13.94
C SER A 113 -12.29 9.62 13.49
N LEU A 114 -12.89 10.79 13.30
CA LEU A 114 -12.12 12.00 12.98
C LEU A 114 -11.14 12.36 14.11
N ASP A 115 -11.51 12.13 15.36
CA ASP A 115 -10.64 12.42 16.51
C ASP A 115 -9.43 11.50 16.53
N GLU A 116 -9.59 10.21 16.23
CA GLU A 116 -8.48 9.27 16.09
C GLU A 116 -7.57 9.64 14.91
N ILE A 117 -8.16 10.02 13.76
CA ILE A 117 -7.40 10.52 12.61
C ILE A 117 -6.60 11.76 12.98
N PHE A 118 -7.18 12.74 13.66
CA PHE A 118 -6.50 13.96 14.06
C PHE A 118 -5.47 13.73 15.20
N THR A 119 -5.62 12.68 15.97
CA THR A 119 -4.59 12.22 16.93
C THR A 119 -3.39 11.62 16.18
N LEU A 120 -3.67 10.78 15.20
CA LEU A 120 -2.65 10.12 14.37
C LEU A 120 -1.95 11.12 13.42
N PHE A 121 -2.68 12.11 12.90
CA PHE A 121 -2.21 13.13 11.96
C PHE A 121 -2.52 14.56 12.47
N PRO A 122 -1.82 15.07 13.51
CA PRO A 122 -2.13 16.36 14.13
C PRO A 122 -2.05 17.55 13.17
N ASN A 123 -1.16 17.47 12.16
CA ASN A 123 -1.03 18.48 11.11
C ASN A 123 -2.31 18.62 10.25
N LEU A 124 -3.06 17.54 10.03
CA LEU A 124 -4.34 17.61 9.32
C LEU A 124 -5.41 18.35 10.13
N LYS A 125 -5.37 18.25 11.48
CA LYS A 125 -6.28 18.98 12.36
C LYS A 125 -6.11 20.49 12.19
N THR A 126 -4.90 20.99 12.16
CA THR A 126 -4.61 22.43 11.99
C THR A 126 -4.98 22.94 10.60
N ARG A 127 -5.01 22.03 9.61
CA ARG A 127 -5.35 22.32 8.21
C ARG A 127 -6.78 21.91 7.82
N ARG A 128 -7.63 21.61 8.79
CA ARG A 128 -8.95 21.00 8.60
C ARG A 128 -9.79 21.66 7.50
N ASN A 129 -9.80 23.00 7.45
CA ASN A 129 -10.54 23.79 6.48
C ASN A 129 -9.72 24.18 5.23
N SER A 130 -8.46 23.73 5.14
CA SER A 130 -7.63 24.04 3.98
C SER A 130 -7.95 23.09 2.82
N GLN A 131 -7.99 23.63 1.60
CA GLN A 131 -8.10 22.83 0.39
C GLN A 131 -6.85 21.98 0.17
N GLY A 132 -6.99 20.82 -0.50
CA GLY A 132 -5.88 19.92 -0.81
C GLY A 132 -4.76 20.57 -1.61
N THR A 133 -5.08 21.55 -2.48
CA THR A 133 -4.10 22.35 -3.22
C THR A 133 -3.16 23.18 -2.34
N LYS A 134 -3.57 23.51 -1.12
CA LYS A 134 -2.80 24.31 -0.16
C LYS A 134 -1.98 23.46 0.81
N LEU A 135 -2.05 22.14 0.70
CA LEU A 135 -1.28 21.19 1.49
C LEU A 135 0.08 20.95 0.87
N SER A 136 1.11 20.79 1.71
CA SER A 136 2.40 20.26 1.29
C SER A 136 2.27 18.81 0.79
N GLY A 137 3.24 18.32 0.02
CA GLY A 137 3.24 16.95 -0.47
C GLY A 137 3.12 15.91 0.64
N GLY A 138 3.76 16.13 1.79
CA GLY A 138 3.65 15.26 2.95
C GLY A 138 2.27 15.31 3.62
N GLU A 139 1.65 16.49 3.73
CA GLU A 139 0.29 16.62 4.25
C GLU A 139 -0.73 15.95 3.33
N GLN A 140 -0.54 16.04 2.00
CA GLN A 140 -1.38 15.34 1.02
C GLN A 140 -1.25 13.83 1.16
N GLN A 141 -0.02 13.31 1.37
CA GLN A 141 0.23 11.89 1.60
C GLN A 141 -0.45 11.38 2.87
N MET A 142 -0.32 12.14 3.97
CA MET A 142 -1.01 11.82 5.22
C MET A 142 -2.53 11.85 5.05
N LEU A 143 -3.07 12.81 4.29
CA LEU A 143 -4.50 12.90 4.00
C LEU A 143 -4.97 11.69 3.18
N ALA A 144 -4.19 11.26 2.18
CA ALA A 144 -4.52 10.07 1.38
C ALA A 144 -4.62 8.80 2.24
N MET A 145 -3.67 8.59 3.16
CA MET A 145 -3.71 7.49 4.12
C MET A 145 -4.90 7.61 5.08
N ALA A 146 -5.09 8.79 5.67
CA ALA A 146 -6.16 9.08 6.61
C ALA A 146 -7.56 8.78 6.02
N ARG A 147 -7.78 9.12 4.75
CA ARG A 147 -9.03 8.81 4.04
C ARG A 147 -9.33 7.32 4.03
N MET A 148 -8.33 6.47 3.78
CA MET A 148 -8.53 5.00 3.76
C MET A 148 -8.83 4.48 5.17
N LEU A 149 -8.13 4.97 6.18
CA LEU A 149 -8.34 4.57 7.59
C LEU A 149 -9.75 4.88 8.09
N ARG A 150 -10.39 5.94 7.57
CA ARG A 150 -11.78 6.31 7.88
C ARG A 150 -12.80 5.26 7.41
N THR A 151 -12.49 4.51 6.37
CA THR A 151 -13.46 3.65 5.69
C THR A 151 -13.66 2.28 6.33
N GLY A 152 -12.84 1.87 7.29
CA GLY A 152 -12.88 0.54 7.90
C GLY A 152 -12.23 -0.55 7.05
N VAL A 153 -11.25 -0.19 6.23
CA VAL A 153 -10.47 -1.17 5.45
C VAL A 153 -9.73 -2.14 6.36
N LYS A 154 -9.60 -3.38 5.90
CA LYS A 154 -8.89 -4.46 6.60
C LYS A 154 -7.41 -4.52 6.23
N MET A 155 -7.07 -3.99 5.08
CA MET A 155 -5.71 -4.00 4.54
C MET A 155 -5.43 -2.71 3.77
N LEU A 156 -4.24 -2.14 3.97
CA LEU A 156 -3.74 -1.01 3.20
C LEU A 156 -2.75 -1.49 2.13
N LEU A 157 -2.95 -1.02 0.91
CA LEU A 157 -2.02 -1.11 -0.20
C LEU A 157 -1.40 0.29 -0.38
N LEU A 158 -0.10 0.41 -0.17
CA LEU A 158 0.62 1.70 -0.22
C LEU A 158 1.66 1.66 -1.34
N ASP A 159 1.52 2.58 -2.29
CA ASP A 159 2.39 2.68 -3.47
C ASP A 159 3.37 3.83 -3.26
N GLU A 160 4.63 3.50 -2.95
CA GLU A 160 5.76 4.41 -2.73
C GLU A 160 5.41 5.64 -1.86
N PRO A 161 4.86 5.44 -0.65
CA PRO A 161 4.30 6.52 0.16
C PRO A 161 5.35 7.54 0.65
N THR A 162 6.64 7.25 0.48
CA THR A 162 7.73 8.14 0.92
C THR A 162 8.41 8.89 -0.21
N GLU A 163 8.05 8.60 -1.48
CA GLU A 163 8.75 9.19 -2.62
C GLU A 163 8.59 10.71 -2.70
N GLY A 164 9.71 11.39 -2.97
CA GLY A 164 9.75 12.85 -3.11
C GLY A 164 9.45 13.64 -1.84
N LEU A 165 9.44 13.00 -0.65
CA LEU A 165 9.13 13.65 0.60
C LEU A 165 10.39 14.00 1.42
N ALA A 166 10.31 15.09 2.20
CA ALA A 166 11.36 15.48 3.12
C ALA A 166 11.60 14.42 4.20
N PRO A 167 12.85 14.20 4.69
CA PRO A 167 13.19 13.16 5.66
C PRO A 167 12.32 13.16 6.92
N VAL A 168 11.95 14.33 7.43
CA VAL A 168 11.08 14.49 8.60
C VAL A 168 9.68 13.93 8.35
N ILE A 169 9.16 14.07 7.14
CA ILE A 169 7.86 13.51 6.74
C ILE A 169 7.95 12.00 6.57
N VAL A 170 9.01 11.50 5.94
CA VAL A 170 9.29 10.07 5.82
C VAL A 170 9.34 9.41 7.20
N GLN A 171 10.02 10.04 8.16
CA GLN A 171 10.04 9.56 9.55
C GLN A 171 8.62 9.51 10.13
N ARG A 172 7.83 10.58 9.96
CA ARG A 172 6.47 10.65 10.49
C ARG A 172 5.55 9.58 9.87
N ILE A 173 5.64 9.32 8.57
CA ILE A 173 4.92 8.23 7.92
C ILE A 173 5.33 6.88 8.52
N GLY A 174 6.62 6.67 8.78
CA GLY A 174 7.11 5.45 9.43
C GLY A 174 6.52 5.24 10.82
N GLU A 175 6.43 6.29 11.65
CA GLU A 175 5.79 6.25 12.97
C GLU A 175 4.31 5.87 12.86
N VAL A 176 3.59 6.48 11.93
CA VAL A 176 2.18 6.16 11.65
C VAL A 176 2.01 4.71 11.24
N LEU A 177 2.82 4.21 10.31
CA LEU A 177 2.73 2.81 9.87
C LEU A 177 3.08 1.84 10.99
N ALA A 178 4.05 2.15 11.85
CA ALA A 178 4.38 1.35 13.03
C ALA A 178 3.21 1.31 14.03
N GLU A 179 2.52 2.44 14.25
CA GLU A 179 1.32 2.49 15.10
C GLU A 179 0.16 1.68 14.49
N LEU A 180 -0.08 1.79 13.19
CA LEU A 180 -1.11 1.00 12.50
C LEU A 180 -0.82 -0.50 12.60
N LYS A 181 0.44 -0.90 12.40
CA LYS A 181 0.90 -2.27 12.58
C LYS A 181 0.66 -2.76 14.01
N ALA A 182 1.01 -1.98 15.02
CA ALA A 182 0.75 -2.31 16.42
C ALA A 182 -0.74 -2.49 16.74
N ARG A 183 -1.62 -1.81 15.99
CA ARG A 183 -3.09 -1.99 16.06
C ARG A 183 -3.60 -3.18 15.25
N GLY A 184 -2.72 -3.97 14.63
CA GLY A 184 -3.08 -5.17 13.85
C GLY A 184 -3.50 -4.88 12.40
N MET A 185 -3.23 -3.68 11.86
CA MET A 185 -3.50 -3.37 10.45
C MET A 185 -2.60 -4.22 9.54
N THR A 186 -3.20 -4.83 8.54
CA THR A 186 -2.46 -5.55 7.48
C THR A 186 -2.01 -4.55 6.42
N ILE A 187 -0.74 -4.61 6.00
CA ILE A 187 -0.16 -3.65 5.06
C ILE A 187 0.63 -4.37 3.98
N LEU A 188 0.35 -4.06 2.72
CA LEU A 188 1.26 -4.33 1.60
C LEU A 188 1.85 -3.00 1.14
N LEU A 189 3.13 -2.85 1.38
CA LEU A 189 3.91 -1.66 1.06
C LEU A 189 4.73 -1.93 -0.20
N VAL A 190 4.61 -1.09 -1.20
CA VAL A 190 5.54 -1.04 -2.34
C VAL A 190 6.53 0.08 -2.08
N GLU A 191 7.82 -0.22 -2.18
CA GLU A 191 8.89 0.74 -1.90
C GLU A 191 10.16 0.43 -2.70
N GLN A 192 10.92 1.50 -2.95
CA GLN A 192 12.31 1.41 -3.37
C GLN A 192 13.24 1.76 -2.20
N ASN A 193 12.78 2.58 -1.26
CA ASN A 193 13.55 3.00 -0.10
C ASN A 193 13.67 1.88 0.93
N PHE A 194 14.69 1.03 0.75
CA PHE A 194 14.96 -0.08 1.66
C PHE A 194 15.18 0.37 3.12
N ARG A 195 15.86 1.53 3.36
CA ARG A 195 16.11 2.05 4.71
C ARG A 195 14.83 2.37 5.47
N PHE A 196 13.81 2.80 4.74
CA PHE A 196 12.47 3.02 5.29
C PHE A 196 11.77 1.69 5.52
N ALA A 197 11.69 0.84 4.50
CA ALA A 197 10.98 -0.43 4.52
C ALA A 197 11.44 -1.37 5.66
N ARG A 198 12.76 -1.47 5.90
CA ARG A 198 13.34 -2.35 6.95
C ARG A 198 12.86 -2.05 8.37
N ARG A 199 12.35 -0.83 8.63
CA ARG A 199 11.89 -0.42 9.96
C ARG A 199 10.49 -0.93 10.30
N ILE A 200 9.70 -1.28 9.29
CA ILE A 200 8.28 -1.59 9.45
C ILE A 200 7.89 -2.96 8.92
N ALA A 201 8.63 -3.52 7.94
CA ALA A 201 8.32 -4.80 7.33
C ALA A 201 8.52 -5.97 8.30
N ASP A 202 7.65 -7.00 8.18
CA ASP A 202 7.83 -8.32 8.75
C ASP A 202 8.48 -9.26 7.75
N ARG A 203 8.15 -9.07 6.47
CA ARG A 203 8.64 -9.90 5.37
C ARG A 203 8.84 -9.05 4.11
N PHE A 204 9.82 -9.45 3.32
CA PHE A 204 10.14 -8.84 2.04
C PHE A 204 9.85 -9.78 0.89
N TYR A 205 9.39 -9.21 -0.21
CA TYR A 205 9.42 -9.78 -1.54
C TYR A 205 10.31 -8.91 -2.41
N LEU A 206 11.23 -9.51 -3.16
CA LEU A 206 12.05 -8.81 -4.15
C LEU A 206 11.46 -9.02 -5.53
N MET A 207 11.30 -7.93 -6.28
CA MET A 207 10.73 -7.96 -7.62
C MET A 207 11.73 -7.43 -8.65
N GLU A 208 11.91 -8.20 -9.74
CA GLU A 208 12.68 -7.82 -10.91
C GLU A 208 11.92 -8.25 -12.17
N HIS A 209 11.90 -7.37 -13.18
CA HIS A 209 11.29 -7.67 -14.48
C HIS A 209 9.89 -8.33 -14.40
N GLY A 210 9.03 -7.83 -13.50
CA GLY A 210 7.67 -8.33 -13.33
C GLY A 210 7.54 -9.69 -12.63
N LYS A 211 8.61 -10.19 -11.99
CA LYS A 211 8.63 -11.47 -11.25
C LYS A 211 9.11 -11.29 -9.83
N ILE A 212 8.62 -12.14 -8.93
CA ILE A 212 9.22 -12.29 -7.60
C ILE A 212 10.45 -13.16 -7.72
N THR A 213 11.62 -12.63 -7.34
CA THR A 213 12.91 -13.32 -7.37
C THR A 213 13.32 -13.89 -6.03
N ALA A 214 12.83 -13.31 -4.93
CA ALA A 214 13.07 -13.82 -3.59
C ALA A 214 11.96 -13.37 -2.61
N SER A 215 11.78 -14.14 -1.53
CA SER A 215 10.95 -13.77 -0.38
C SER A 215 11.62 -14.27 0.89
N PHE A 216 11.66 -13.41 1.93
CA PHE A 216 12.26 -13.75 3.22
C PHE A 216 11.71 -12.89 4.35
N PRO A 217 11.65 -13.40 5.58
CA PRO A 217 11.26 -12.63 6.76
C PRO A 217 12.35 -11.62 7.13
N VAL A 218 11.99 -10.57 7.87
CA VAL A 218 12.93 -9.53 8.31
C VAL A 218 14.10 -10.09 9.14
N GLY A 219 13.91 -11.20 9.85
CA GLY A 219 14.96 -11.86 10.61
C GLY A 219 16.13 -12.43 9.78
N GLU A 220 15.93 -12.65 8.46
CA GLU A 220 16.97 -13.09 7.53
C GLU A 220 17.68 -11.94 6.81
N LEU A 221 17.33 -10.70 7.12
CA LEU A 221 17.75 -9.51 6.39
C LEU A 221 19.27 -9.42 6.24
N ASP A 222 20.03 -9.61 7.32
CA ASP A 222 21.49 -9.48 7.30
C ASP A 222 22.15 -10.51 6.39
N GLN A 223 21.57 -11.71 6.28
CA GLN A 223 22.04 -12.77 5.37
C GLN A 223 21.72 -12.47 3.89
N ARG A 224 20.75 -11.57 3.63
CA ARG A 224 20.27 -11.21 2.30
C ARG A 224 20.79 -9.86 1.79
N MET A 225 21.68 -9.19 2.55
CA MET A 225 22.17 -7.85 2.17
C MET A 225 22.86 -7.81 0.81
N ALA A 226 23.62 -8.84 0.44
CA ALA A 226 24.26 -8.92 -0.88
C ALA A 226 23.23 -8.98 -2.01
N LEU A 227 22.19 -9.82 -1.87
CA LEU A 227 21.09 -9.92 -2.82
C LEU A 227 20.33 -8.59 -2.96
N LEU A 228 20.07 -7.93 -1.82
CA LEU A 228 19.42 -6.61 -1.82
C LEU A 228 20.26 -5.57 -2.56
N GLY A 229 21.59 -5.58 -2.39
CA GLY A 229 22.52 -4.72 -3.09
C GLY A 229 22.43 -4.92 -4.62
N GLU A 230 22.37 -6.15 -5.09
CA GLU A 230 22.22 -6.47 -6.52
C GLU A 230 20.87 -5.99 -7.07
N VAL A 231 19.76 -6.34 -6.41
CA VAL A 231 18.39 -6.05 -6.87
C VAL A 231 18.08 -4.55 -6.82
N LEU A 232 18.48 -3.85 -5.76
CA LEU A 232 18.18 -2.44 -5.57
C LEU A 232 19.25 -1.50 -6.15
N GLY A 233 20.47 -1.99 -6.38
CA GLY A 233 21.59 -1.18 -6.85
C GLY A 233 22.17 -0.26 -5.79
N VAL A 234 22.20 -0.69 -4.52
CA VAL A 234 22.70 0.05 -3.34
C VAL A 234 23.85 -0.68 -2.66
#